data_1f0ce3d44dc53b147759e765b192003b
#
_entry.id   1f0ce3d44dc53b147759e765b192003b
#
_cell.length_a   1.000
_cell.length_b   1.000
_cell.length_c   1.000
_cell.angle_alpha   90.00
_cell.angle_beta   90.00
_cell.angle_gamma   90.00
#
_symmetry.space_group_name_H-M   'P 1'
#
loop_
_entity.id
_entity.type
_entity.pdbx_description
1 polymer ?
#
loop_
_entity_poly.entity_id
_entity_poly.type
_entity_poly.pdbx_seq_one_letter_code
_entity_poly.pdbx_strand_id
1 'polypeptide(L)'
;MYKKYFPALRFSQLFLWYDKVQKPQIPDSIPKWGKVKQSVDTVSNTDSIYIEPSPIRKPFYMAMRTNMLFDILLLPNIGLEFYLGKNWSLAANWMYGWWKTDRRHWYWRAYGGDIAIRKWLGKAAEEKPLTGHHIGFYTQIFTYDFETGGRGYMGGKPGGAIWNKMNYAIGAEYGYSFPIARKLNIDFTLGVGYWGGIYHEYEPQAGYYVWKATKERRWIGPTKAEISLVWLLGRGNSNRKWKRKLEMKKDSHDRKKEDSPDRKKKKKKGGADE
;
A
#
# COMPACT_ATOMS: atom_id res chain seq x y z
N MET A 1 -36.99 -25.68 28.88
CA MET A 1 -35.97 -26.53 28.21
C MET A 1 -34.78 -25.76 27.63
N TYR A 2 -34.60 -24.48 27.92
CA TYR A 2 -33.52 -23.62 27.37
C TYR A 2 -32.34 -23.37 28.32
N LYS A 3 -32.38 -23.84 29.55
CA LYS A 3 -31.32 -23.61 30.56
C LYS A 3 -30.09 -24.56 30.48
N LYS A 4 -30.06 -25.50 29.53
CA LYS A 4 -29.05 -26.56 29.53
C LYS A 4 -27.96 -26.43 28.48
N TYR A 5 -28.02 -25.40 27.60
CA TYR A 5 -27.11 -25.29 26.44
C TYR A 5 -26.23 -24.03 26.39
N PHE A 6 -26.34 -23.14 27.35
CA PHE A 6 -25.43 -22.00 27.44
C PHE A 6 -24.72 -22.02 28.80
N PRO A 7 -23.50 -22.61 28.91
CA PRO A 7 -22.69 -22.37 30.07
C PRO A 7 -22.44 -20.86 30.13
N ALA A 8 -22.60 -20.27 31.32
CA ALA A 8 -22.41 -18.86 31.59
C ALA A 8 -21.14 -18.36 30.90
N LEU A 9 -21.29 -17.37 30.04
CA LEU A 9 -20.18 -16.64 29.44
C LEU A 9 -19.31 -16.13 30.59
N ARG A 10 -18.17 -16.76 30.79
CA ARG A 10 -17.14 -16.26 31.71
C ARG A 10 -16.62 -14.99 31.07
N PHE A 11 -16.99 -13.87 31.61
CA PHE A 11 -16.32 -12.60 31.33
C PHE A 11 -14.87 -12.77 31.79
N SER A 12 -13.94 -12.85 30.86
CA SER A 12 -12.54 -12.73 31.16
C SER A 12 -12.29 -11.29 31.57
N GLN A 13 -12.09 -11.06 32.87
CA GLN A 13 -11.61 -9.76 33.35
C GLN A 13 -10.18 -9.60 32.87
N LEU A 14 -9.95 -8.62 31.99
CA LEU A 14 -8.61 -8.23 31.54
C LEU A 14 -7.95 -7.46 32.68
N PHE A 15 -7.09 -8.09 33.47
CA PHE A 15 -6.26 -7.41 34.43
C PHE A 15 -5.08 -6.77 33.68
N LEU A 16 -5.14 -5.46 33.50
CA LEU A 16 -4.00 -4.67 33.06
C LEU A 16 -3.11 -4.38 34.26
N TRP A 17 -1.97 -5.06 34.35
CA TRP A 17 -0.93 -4.69 35.30
C TRP A 17 -0.22 -3.45 34.80
N TYR A 18 -0.39 -2.32 35.49
CA TYR A 18 0.44 -1.15 35.29
C TYR A 18 1.67 -1.28 36.20
N ASP A 19 2.83 -1.44 35.63
CA ASP A 19 4.05 -1.15 36.34
C ASP A 19 4.05 0.34 36.67
N LYS A 20 4.19 0.65 37.95
CA LYS A 20 4.34 2.05 38.40
C LYS A 20 5.56 2.63 37.71
N VAL A 21 5.33 3.49 36.73
CA VAL A 21 6.38 4.26 36.06
C VAL A 21 7.05 5.08 37.19
N GLN A 22 8.32 4.77 37.46
CA GLN A 22 9.15 5.58 38.34
C GLN A 22 9.15 7.01 37.81
N LYS A 23 8.79 7.98 38.65
CA LYS A 23 8.84 9.39 38.28
C LYS A 23 10.26 9.69 37.77
N PRO A 24 10.42 10.30 36.58
CA PRO A 24 11.73 10.74 36.15
C PRO A 24 12.29 11.71 37.17
N GLN A 25 13.48 11.44 37.69
CA GLN A 25 14.21 12.39 38.50
C GLN A 25 14.56 13.56 37.59
N ILE A 26 14.03 14.75 37.95
CA ILE A 26 14.37 16.01 37.28
C ILE A 26 15.78 16.36 37.71
N PRO A 27 16.75 16.54 36.80
CA PRO A 27 18.08 17.01 37.17
C PRO A 27 17.98 18.43 37.79
N ASP A 28 18.67 18.65 38.92
CA ASP A 28 18.67 19.93 39.64
C ASP A 28 19.37 21.11 38.94
N SER A 29 19.75 20.95 37.66
CA SER A 29 20.38 21.99 36.86
C SER A 29 19.62 22.31 35.60
N ILE A 30 18.71 23.28 35.67
CA ILE A 30 18.10 23.91 34.49
C ILE A 30 19.11 24.91 33.90
N PRO A 31 19.52 24.82 32.62
CA PRO A 31 20.34 25.86 32.02
C PRO A 31 19.59 27.19 32.02
N LYS A 32 20.23 28.27 32.55
CA LYS A 32 19.68 29.63 32.53
C LYS A 32 19.55 30.11 31.09
N TRP A 33 18.37 30.05 30.51
CA TRP A 33 18.03 30.76 29.27
C TRP A 33 17.66 32.21 29.57
N GLY A 34 18.13 33.10 28.72
CA GLY A 34 18.09 34.54 28.89
C GLY A 34 16.70 35.11 29.15
N LYS A 35 16.68 36.21 29.84
CA LYS A 35 15.53 36.97 30.31
C LYS A 35 14.55 37.30 29.19
N VAL A 36 13.38 36.66 29.19
CA VAL A 36 12.19 37.14 28.49
C VAL A 36 11.51 38.12 29.41
N LYS A 37 11.35 39.38 28.98
CA LYS A 37 10.54 40.38 29.73
C LYS A 37 9.09 39.92 29.70
N GLN A 38 8.58 39.41 30.82
CA GLN A 38 7.15 39.22 31.03
C GLN A 38 6.59 40.51 31.67
N SER A 39 5.60 41.10 30.97
CA SER A 39 4.67 42.04 31.63
C SER A 39 3.77 41.22 32.56
N VAL A 40 3.88 41.49 33.85
CA VAL A 40 3.06 40.85 34.88
C VAL A 40 1.73 41.60 34.94
N ASP A 41 0.69 41.03 34.35
CA ASP A 41 -0.68 41.39 34.77
C ASP A 41 -1.11 40.40 35.84
N THR A 42 -1.31 40.93 37.03
CA THR A 42 -1.71 40.23 38.24
C THR A 42 -3.16 39.73 38.09
N VAL A 43 -3.36 38.48 37.79
CA VAL A 43 -4.65 37.79 38.04
C VAL A 43 -4.39 36.66 39.01
N SER A 44 -4.76 36.90 40.25
CA SER A 44 -4.83 35.90 41.31
C SER A 44 -6.01 34.95 41.02
N ASN A 45 -5.72 33.78 40.51
CA ASN A 45 -6.51 32.56 40.78
C ASN A 45 -5.63 31.36 40.49
N THR A 46 -5.15 30.73 41.54
CA THR A 46 -4.29 29.55 41.51
C THR A 46 -5.14 28.31 41.32
N ASP A 47 -5.71 28.14 40.14
CA ASP A 47 -6.09 26.81 39.65
C ASP A 47 -4.98 26.38 38.73
N SER A 48 -4.05 25.61 39.25
CA SER A 48 -3.05 24.91 38.43
C SER A 48 -3.80 23.96 37.52
N ILE A 49 -4.00 24.40 36.26
CA ILE A 49 -4.49 23.54 35.21
C ILE A 49 -3.41 22.48 34.99
N TYR A 50 -3.58 21.33 35.59
CA TYR A 50 -2.83 20.12 35.24
C TYR A 50 -3.23 19.73 33.85
N ILE A 51 -2.48 20.18 32.84
CA ILE A 51 -2.57 19.67 31.49
C ILE A 51 -1.93 18.29 31.55
N GLU A 52 -2.75 17.25 31.70
CA GLU A 52 -2.28 15.89 31.50
C GLU A 52 -1.61 15.80 30.11
N PRO A 53 -0.33 15.37 30.04
CA PRO A 53 0.31 15.18 28.75
C PRO A 53 -0.52 14.16 27.99
N SER A 54 -1.14 14.61 26.90
CA SER A 54 -1.91 13.71 26.02
C SER A 54 -1.03 12.52 25.64
N PRO A 55 -1.50 11.28 25.78
CA PRO A 55 -0.69 10.09 25.52
C PRO A 55 -0.10 10.18 24.11
N ILE A 56 1.23 10.12 23.99
CA ILE A 56 1.94 10.14 22.72
C ILE A 56 1.53 8.87 21.97
N ARG A 57 0.50 8.98 21.17
CA ARG A 57 0.01 7.85 20.39
C ARG A 57 1.03 7.55 19.29
N LYS A 58 1.57 6.33 19.29
CA LYS A 58 2.53 5.86 18.29
C LYS A 58 1.97 6.05 16.87
N PRO A 59 2.80 6.44 15.90
CA PRO A 59 2.37 6.53 14.51
C PRO A 59 2.01 5.13 13.99
N PHE A 60 0.94 5.04 13.22
CA PHE A 60 0.49 3.82 12.56
C PHE A 60 0.47 4.06 11.05
N TYR A 61 1.12 3.17 10.30
CA TYR A 61 1.25 3.28 8.86
C TYR A 61 0.59 2.08 8.19
N MET A 62 -0.45 2.35 7.43
CA MET A 62 -1.19 1.40 6.62
C MET A 62 -1.49 2.06 5.27
N ALA A 63 -1.67 1.27 4.24
CA ALA A 63 -2.15 1.73 2.96
C ALA A 63 -3.26 0.81 2.44
N MET A 64 -4.23 1.40 1.77
CA MET A 64 -5.18 0.71 0.92
C MET A 64 -4.76 0.91 -0.53
N ARG A 65 -4.87 -0.12 -1.35
CA ARG A 65 -4.40 -0.08 -2.74
C ARG A 65 -5.39 -0.72 -3.69
N THR A 66 -5.42 -0.24 -4.92
CA THR A 66 -6.08 -0.90 -6.05
C THR A 66 -5.10 -0.97 -7.22
N ASN A 67 -5.08 -2.08 -7.92
CA ASN A 67 -4.28 -2.25 -9.13
C ASN A 67 -5.08 -1.77 -10.34
N MET A 68 -4.70 -0.62 -10.88
CA MET A 68 -5.37 0.00 -12.03
C MET A 68 -5.33 -0.87 -13.29
N LEU A 69 -4.34 -1.77 -13.44
CA LEU A 69 -4.33 -2.71 -14.57
C LEU A 69 -5.50 -3.70 -14.48
N PHE A 70 -5.82 -4.17 -13.28
CA PHE A 70 -6.98 -5.04 -13.09
C PHE A 70 -8.29 -4.25 -13.24
N ASP A 71 -8.34 -3.00 -12.80
CA ASP A 71 -9.51 -2.14 -12.97
C ASP A 71 -9.80 -1.90 -14.46
N ILE A 72 -8.78 -1.67 -15.29
CA ILE A 72 -8.91 -1.57 -16.78
C ILE A 72 -9.41 -2.87 -17.38
N LEU A 73 -8.99 -4.01 -16.83
CA LEU A 73 -9.46 -5.34 -17.26
C LEU A 73 -10.83 -5.70 -16.68
N LEU A 74 -11.52 -4.78 -16.02
CA LEU A 74 -12.81 -5.00 -15.37
C LEU A 74 -12.75 -6.09 -14.29
N LEU A 75 -11.63 -6.19 -13.59
CA LEU A 75 -11.42 -7.09 -12.46
C LEU A 75 -11.29 -6.25 -11.17
N PRO A 76 -12.40 -5.90 -10.50
CA PRO A 76 -12.38 -5.18 -9.25
C PRO A 76 -11.41 -5.81 -8.26
N ASN A 77 -10.60 -4.99 -7.62
CA ASN A 77 -9.58 -5.46 -6.72
C ASN A 77 -9.36 -4.48 -5.56
N ILE A 78 -8.91 -5.00 -4.46
CA ILE A 78 -8.55 -4.22 -3.28
C ILE A 78 -7.38 -4.88 -2.57
N GLY A 79 -6.47 -4.06 -2.06
CA GLY A 79 -5.35 -4.52 -1.27
C GLY A 79 -5.15 -3.67 -0.02
N LEU A 80 -4.53 -4.27 0.97
CA LEU A 80 -4.09 -3.63 2.19
C LEU A 80 -2.60 -3.88 2.38
N GLU A 81 -1.89 -2.86 2.81
CA GLU A 81 -0.47 -2.96 3.14
C GLU A 81 -0.19 -2.38 4.51
N PHE A 82 0.45 -3.16 5.36
CA PHE A 82 0.79 -2.84 6.74
C PHE A 82 2.30 -2.68 6.88
N TYR A 83 2.72 -1.55 7.41
CA TYR A 83 4.11 -1.32 7.74
C TYR A 83 4.46 -1.97 9.08
N LEU A 84 5.43 -2.89 9.06
CA LEU A 84 5.84 -3.68 10.22
C LEU A 84 7.01 -3.05 11.00
N GLY A 85 7.55 -1.95 10.51
CA GLY A 85 8.76 -1.34 11.08
C GLY A 85 10.04 -1.75 10.36
N LYS A 86 11.15 -1.05 10.63
CA LYS A 86 12.47 -1.32 10.04
C LYS A 86 12.46 -1.45 8.52
N ASN A 87 11.60 -0.68 7.83
CA ASN A 87 11.39 -0.69 6.38
C ASN A 87 10.83 -2.00 5.82
N TRP A 88 10.10 -2.77 6.62
CA TRP A 88 9.36 -3.94 6.17
C TRP A 88 7.87 -3.64 6.09
N SER A 89 7.19 -4.23 5.12
CA SER A 89 5.73 -4.22 5.03
C SER A 89 5.20 -5.59 4.58
N LEU A 90 3.94 -5.83 4.93
CA LEU A 90 3.15 -6.97 4.48
C LEU A 90 1.99 -6.43 3.67
N ALA A 91 1.90 -6.83 2.41
CA ALA A 91 0.79 -6.50 1.52
C ALA A 91 -0.06 -7.74 1.25
N ALA A 92 -1.37 -7.56 1.19
CA ALA A 92 -2.32 -8.58 0.77
C ALA A 92 -3.31 -7.95 -0.19
N ASN A 93 -3.52 -8.57 -1.34
CA ASN A 93 -4.44 -8.12 -2.37
C ASN A 93 -5.46 -9.19 -2.68
N TRP A 94 -6.65 -8.78 -3.04
CA TRP A 94 -7.73 -9.64 -3.48
C TRP A 94 -8.39 -9.07 -4.72
N MET A 95 -8.67 -9.91 -5.72
CA MET A 95 -9.43 -9.55 -6.92
C MET A 95 -10.63 -10.48 -7.09
N TYR A 96 -11.70 -9.93 -7.62
CA TYR A 96 -12.91 -10.67 -7.95
C TYR A 96 -13.62 -10.05 -9.13
N GLY A 97 -13.68 -10.76 -10.25
CA GLY A 97 -14.48 -10.41 -11.42
C GLY A 97 -15.28 -11.62 -11.88
N TRP A 98 -16.58 -11.46 -12.05
CA TRP A 98 -17.46 -12.58 -12.43
C TRP A 98 -18.47 -12.13 -13.47
N TRP A 99 -17.96 -11.84 -14.66
CA TRP A 99 -18.78 -11.36 -15.75
C TRP A 99 -19.08 -12.52 -16.70
N LYS A 100 -20.35 -12.70 -17.03
CA LYS A 100 -20.80 -13.74 -17.96
C LYS A 100 -21.95 -13.27 -18.82
N THR A 101 -21.96 -13.74 -20.07
CA THR A 101 -23.07 -13.57 -20.99
C THR A 101 -23.26 -14.90 -21.73
N ASP A 102 -24.14 -15.75 -21.22
CA ASP A 102 -24.35 -17.11 -21.74
C ASP A 102 -24.82 -17.09 -23.20
N ARG A 103 -25.63 -16.08 -23.58
CA ARG A 103 -26.14 -15.93 -24.97
C ARG A 103 -25.06 -15.67 -26.02
N ARG A 104 -23.92 -15.07 -25.63
CA ARG A 104 -22.82 -14.73 -26.52
C ARG A 104 -21.58 -15.58 -26.27
N HIS A 105 -21.69 -16.57 -25.40
CA HIS A 105 -20.54 -17.35 -24.92
C HIS A 105 -19.37 -16.45 -24.57
N TRP A 106 -19.64 -15.44 -23.72
CA TRP A 106 -18.64 -14.52 -23.26
C TRP A 106 -18.49 -14.65 -21.75
N TYR A 107 -17.32 -15.12 -21.33
CA TYR A 107 -16.97 -15.33 -19.94
C TYR A 107 -15.70 -14.58 -19.65
N TRP A 108 -15.76 -13.74 -18.63
CA TRP A 108 -14.65 -12.96 -18.11
C TRP A 108 -14.68 -13.07 -16.60
N ARG A 109 -14.13 -14.18 -16.13
CA ARG A 109 -14.22 -14.59 -14.73
C ARG A 109 -12.83 -14.82 -14.19
N ALA A 110 -12.48 -14.14 -13.07
CA ALA A 110 -11.26 -14.40 -12.33
C ALA A 110 -11.47 -14.02 -10.88
N TYR A 111 -10.94 -14.78 -9.98
CA TYR A 111 -10.82 -14.40 -8.58
C TYR A 111 -9.59 -15.05 -7.98
N GLY A 112 -9.05 -14.37 -6.96
CA GLY A 112 -7.87 -14.81 -6.27
C GLY A 112 -7.24 -13.68 -5.50
N GLY A 113 -6.07 -13.94 -4.98
CA GLY A 113 -5.32 -12.94 -4.24
C GLY A 113 -3.86 -13.26 -4.16
N ASP A 114 -3.11 -12.32 -3.64
CA ASP A 114 -1.70 -12.46 -3.36
C ASP A 114 -1.34 -11.89 -2.00
N ILE A 115 -0.25 -12.41 -1.47
CA ILE A 115 0.41 -11.88 -0.28
C ILE A 115 1.86 -11.63 -0.65
N ALA A 116 2.38 -10.45 -0.27
CA ALA A 116 3.76 -10.07 -0.49
C ALA A 116 4.39 -9.51 0.78
N ILE A 117 5.61 -9.92 1.06
CA ILE A 117 6.48 -9.30 2.05
C ILE A 117 7.48 -8.42 1.33
N ARG A 118 7.57 -7.14 1.72
CA ARG A 118 8.35 -6.12 1.03
C ARG A 118 9.38 -5.50 1.95
N LYS A 119 10.57 -5.27 1.43
CA LYS A 119 11.62 -4.45 2.04
C LYS A 119 11.75 -3.16 1.27
N TRP A 120 11.53 -2.06 1.95
CA TRP A 120 11.67 -0.71 1.40
C TRP A 120 13.12 -0.23 1.49
N LEU A 121 13.62 0.41 0.44
CA LEU A 121 15.01 0.72 0.24
C LEU A 121 15.24 2.21 -0.02
N GLY A 122 16.43 2.68 0.36
CA GLY A 122 16.91 4.02 0.07
C GLY A 122 16.39 5.11 0.98
N LYS A 123 16.91 6.31 0.80
CA LYS A 123 16.62 7.48 1.64
C LYS A 123 15.13 7.86 1.73
N ALA A 124 14.38 7.62 0.65
CA ALA A 124 12.95 7.90 0.63
C ALA A 124 12.18 7.04 1.64
N ALA A 125 12.55 5.76 1.76
CA ALA A 125 11.96 4.82 2.70
C ALA A 125 12.34 5.11 4.16
N GLU A 126 13.56 5.60 4.39
CA GLU A 126 14.01 6.03 5.73
C GLU A 126 13.27 7.29 6.20
N GLU A 127 13.06 8.24 5.28
CA GLU A 127 12.35 9.48 5.59
C GLU A 127 10.84 9.24 5.76
N LYS A 128 10.28 8.26 5.02
CA LYS A 128 8.85 7.99 5.03
C LYS A 128 8.52 6.53 4.69
N PRO A 129 7.81 5.82 5.59
CA PRO A 129 7.29 4.49 5.32
C PRO A 129 6.45 4.42 4.05
N LEU A 130 6.49 3.28 3.37
CA LEU A 130 5.71 2.96 2.16
C LEU A 130 5.97 3.93 1.00
N THR A 131 7.23 4.38 0.84
CA THR A 131 7.64 5.30 -0.23
C THR A 131 9.04 4.96 -0.72
N GLY A 132 9.26 5.08 -2.04
CA GLY A 132 10.56 4.79 -2.67
C GLY A 132 10.62 3.39 -3.26
N HIS A 133 11.84 2.89 -3.41
CA HIS A 133 12.09 1.55 -3.97
C HIS A 133 11.71 0.47 -2.97
N HIS A 134 11.18 -0.64 -3.47
CA HIS A 134 10.97 -1.84 -2.66
C HIS A 134 11.30 -3.10 -3.46
N ILE A 135 11.76 -4.10 -2.76
CA ILE A 135 11.91 -5.48 -3.24
C ILE A 135 11.08 -6.38 -2.34
N GLY A 136 10.60 -7.48 -2.86
CA GLY A 136 9.78 -8.39 -2.06
C GLY A 136 9.69 -9.78 -2.64
N PHE A 137 9.09 -10.66 -1.86
CA PHE A 137 8.65 -11.97 -2.27
C PHE A 137 7.13 -12.02 -2.18
N TYR A 138 6.51 -12.66 -3.15
CA TYR A 138 5.06 -12.82 -3.19
C TYR A 138 4.66 -14.25 -3.50
N THR A 139 3.46 -14.58 -3.08
CA THR A 139 2.74 -15.77 -3.48
C THR A 139 1.32 -15.37 -3.89
N GLN A 140 0.85 -15.95 -4.99
CA GLN A 140 -0.48 -15.73 -5.55
C GLN A 140 -1.22 -17.05 -5.66
N ILE A 141 -2.53 -17.01 -5.43
CA ILE A 141 -3.47 -18.10 -5.73
C ILE A 141 -4.65 -17.51 -6.49
N PHE A 142 -5.03 -18.13 -7.61
CA PHE A 142 -6.12 -17.60 -8.42
C PHE A 142 -6.74 -18.68 -9.31
N THR A 143 -7.99 -18.42 -9.68
CA THR A 143 -8.73 -19.17 -10.70
C THR A 143 -9.23 -18.20 -11.75
N TYR A 144 -9.38 -18.68 -12.96
CA TYR A 144 -9.89 -17.86 -14.06
C TYR A 144 -10.67 -18.69 -15.06
N ASP A 145 -11.54 -18.02 -15.81
CA ASP A 145 -12.25 -18.57 -16.94
C ASP A 145 -12.51 -17.45 -17.93
N PHE A 146 -11.76 -17.51 -19.03
CA PHE A 146 -11.80 -16.52 -20.09
C PHE A 146 -12.25 -17.13 -21.40
N GLU A 147 -13.33 -16.60 -21.94
CA GLU A 147 -13.88 -16.96 -23.25
C GLU A 147 -14.49 -15.73 -23.91
N THR A 148 -14.26 -15.57 -25.19
CA THR A 148 -14.76 -14.47 -26.01
C THR A 148 -15.42 -14.93 -27.28
N GLY A 149 -16.36 -15.89 -27.18
CA GLY A 149 -17.14 -16.41 -28.33
C GLY A 149 -16.41 -17.45 -29.18
N GLY A 150 -15.40 -18.14 -28.63
CA GLY A 150 -14.60 -19.13 -29.34
C GLY A 150 -13.99 -20.15 -28.38
N ARG A 151 -12.66 -20.29 -28.42
CA ARG A 151 -11.96 -21.15 -27.47
C ARG A 151 -11.90 -20.48 -26.07
N GLY A 152 -12.33 -21.21 -25.05
CA GLY A 152 -12.26 -20.82 -23.68
C GLY A 152 -11.08 -21.47 -22.95
N TYR A 153 -10.56 -20.75 -21.96
CA TYR A 153 -9.46 -21.17 -21.08
C TYR A 153 -9.87 -21.06 -19.63
N MET A 154 -9.99 -22.18 -18.95
CA MET A 154 -10.35 -22.25 -17.55
C MET A 154 -9.15 -22.73 -16.72
N GLY A 155 -8.64 -21.87 -15.86
CA GLY A 155 -7.55 -22.20 -14.94
C GLY A 155 -8.06 -22.42 -13.52
N GLY A 156 -7.79 -23.60 -12.98
CA GLY A 156 -8.39 -24.03 -11.73
C GLY A 156 -9.84 -24.49 -11.91
N LYS A 157 -10.68 -24.24 -10.91
CA LYS A 157 -12.11 -24.59 -10.94
C LYS A 157 -12.93 -23.38 -10.49
N PRO A 158 -13.27 -22.46 -11.41
CA PRO A 158 -14.08 -21.28 -11.07
C PRO A 158 -15.41 -21.67 -10.42
N GLY A 159 -15.79 -20.93 -9.36
CA GLY A 159 -16.98 -21.22 -8.58
C GLY A 159 -16.82 -22.32 -7.53
N GLY A 160 -15.66 -22.96 -7.44
CA GLY A 160 -15.29 -23.89 -6.37
C GLY A 160 -14.43 -23.23 -5.30
N ALA A 161 -14.00 -24.02 -4.32
CA ALA A 161 -13.03 -23.55 -3.34
C ALA A 161 -11.71 -23.18 -4.03
N ILE A 162 -11.09 -22.06 -3.62
CA ILE A 162 -9.89 -21.52 -4.26
C ILE A 162 -8.71 -22.51 -4.27
N TRP A 163 -8.66 -23.39 -3.29
CA TRP A 163 -7.65 -24.45 -3.14
C TRP A 163 -7.93 -25.71 -3.97
N ASN A 164 -9.09 -25.81 -4.59
CA ASN A 164 -9.40 -26.91 -5.48
C ASN A 164 -8.81 -26.65 -6.89
N LYS A 165 -7.68 -27.30 -7.18
CA LYS A 165 -7.00 -27.19 -8.49
C LYS A 165 -6.70 -25.73 -8.89
N MET A 166 -6.33 -24.91 -7.91
CA MET A 166 -5.94 -23.52 -8.13
C MET A 166 -4.70 -23.40 -8.99
N ASN A 167 -4.59 -22.27 -9.68
CA ASN A 167 -3.32 -21.81 -10.20
C ASN A 167 -2.61 -21.02 -9.10
N TYR A 168 -1.30 -21.13 -9.09
CA TYR A 168 -0.47 -20.44 -8.13
C TYR A 168 0.76 -19.82 -8.80
N ALA A 169 1.23 -18.72 -8.26
CA ALA A 169 2.51 -18.15 -8.63
C ALA A 169 3.31 -17.79 -7.38
N ILE A 170 4.61 -17.99 -7.45
CA ILE A 170 5.57 -17.62 -6.41
C ILE A 170 6.73 -16.92 -7.08
N GLY A 171 7.15 -15.78 -6.55
CA GLY A 171 8.23 -15.03 -7.17
C GLY A 171 8.80 -13.92 -6.31
N ALA A 172 9.73 -13.19 -6.91
CA ALA A 172 10.28 -11.97 -6.39
C ALA A 172 9.72 -10.77 -7.16
N GLU A 173 9.52 -9.65 -6.46
CA GLU A 173 9.03 -8.42 -7.04
C GLU A 173 9.97 -7.26 -6.75
N TYR A 174 10.00 -6.31 -7.65
CA TYR A 174 10.63 -5.00 -7.48
C TYR A 174 9.66 -3.92 -7.89
N GLY A 175 9.64 -2.83 -7.13
CA GLY A 175 8.78 -1.71 -7.44
C GLY A 175 9.28 -0.38 -6.91
N TYR A 176 8.55 0.66 -7.31
CA TYR A 176 8.80 2.02 -6.89
C TYR A 176 7.50 2.77 -6.62
N SER A 177 7.36 3.26 -5.39
CA SER A 177 6.22 4.05 -4.94
C SER A 177 6.59 5.52 -4.82
N PHE A 178 5.85 6.40 -5.50
CA PHE A 178 6.06 7.84 -5.42
C PHE A 178 4.80 8.60 -5.04
N PRO A 179 4.94 9.69 -4.27
CA PRO A 179 3.81 10.49 -3.81
C PRO A 179 3.27 11.38 -4.93
N ILE A 180 1.96 11.30 -5.20
CA ILE A 180 1.25 12.17 -6.15
C ILE A 180 0.37 13.21 -5.45
N ALA A 181 -0.16 12.89 -4.27
CA ALA A 181 -0.99 13.79 -3.48
C ALA A 181 -0.73 13.63 -1.98
N ARG A 182 -1.40 14.43 -1.16
CA ARG A 182 -1.20 14.43 0.31
C ARG A 182 -1.31 13.06 0.96
N LYS A 183 -2.21 12.21 0.46
CA LYS A 183 -2.45 10.86 0.99
C LYS A 183 -2.47 9.79 -0.11
N LEU A 184 -1.97 10.10 -1.29
CA LEU A 184 -1.97 9.20 -2.43
C LEU A 184 -0.55 9.04 -2.97
N ASN A 185 -0.20 7.79 -3.24
CA ASN A 185 0.97 7.39 -4.01
C ASN A 185 0.52 6.61 -5.25
N ILE A 186 1.38 6.56 -6.27
CA ILE A 186 1.34 5.55 -7.32
C ILE A 186 2.51 4.62 -7.10
N ASP A 187 2.26 3.33 -7.21
CA ASP A 187 3.23 2.26 -7.04
C ASP A 187 3.30 1.42 -8.32
N PHE A 188 4.49 1.33 -8.89
CA PHE A 188 4.79 0.45 -10.01
C PHE A 188 5.52 -0.77 -9.49
N THR A 189 4.99 -1.95 -9.76
CA THR A 189 5.58 -3.22 -9.31
C THR A 189 5.61 -4.22 -10.45
N LEU A 190 6.77 -4.84 -10.64
CA LEU A 190 6.97 -5.98 -11.55
C LEU A 190 7.51 -7.16 -10.76
N GLY A 191 6.97 -8.33 -11.04
CA GLY A 191 7.38 -9.58 -10.41
C GLY A 191 7.70 -10.66 -11.44
N VAL A 192 8.79 -11.37 -11.14
CA VAL A 192 9.23 -12.54 -11.90
C VAL A 192 9.16 -13.76 -10.98
N GLY A 193 8.63 -14.85 -11.50
CA GLY A 193 8.44 -16.03 -10.67
C GLY A 193 8.05 -17.26 -11.48
N TYR A 194 7.64 -18.27 -10.74
CA TYR A 194 7.08 -19.50 -11.27
C TYR A 194 5.56 -19.48 -11.16
N TRP A 195 4.90 -19.78 -12.29
CA TRP A 195 3.46 -19.96 -12.35
C TRP A 195 3.14 -21.40 -12.70
N GLY A 196 2.47 -22.10 -11.80
CA GLY A 196 2.03 -23.48 -11.92
C GLY A 196 0.53 -23.63 -11.77
N GLY A 197 0.03 -24.76 -12.24
CA GLY A 197 -1.37 -25.15 -12.08
C GLY A 197 -1.94 -25.82 -13.33
N ILE A 198 -3.17 -26.31 -13.21
CA ILE A 198 -3.89 -27.01 -14.27
C ILE A 198 -4.83 -26.03 -14.95
N TYR A 199 -4.90 -26.07 -16.27
CA TYR A 199 -5.90 -25.35 -17.02
C TYR A 199 -6.56 -26.25 -18.07
N HIS A 200 -7.77 -25.89 -18.42
CA HIS A 200 -8.61 -26.62 -19.37
C HIS A 200 -8.91 -25.74 -20.56
N GLU A 201 -8.80 -26.32 -21.75
CA GLU A 201 -9.25 -25.70 -22.99
C GLU A 201 -10.61 -26.29 -23.35
N TYR A 202 -11.57 -25.43 -23.69
CA TYR A 202 -12.89 -25.85 -24.10
C TYR A 202 -13.41 -25.02 -25.29
N GLU A 203 -14.41 -25.53 -25.98
CA GLU A 203 -15.13 -24.80 -27.03
C GLU A 203 -16.64 -24.89 -26.75
N PRO A 204 -17.37 -23.78 -26.83
CA PRO A 204 -18.82 -23.80 -26.72
C PRO A 204 -19.42 -24.40 -28.00
N GLN A 205 -20.29 -25.39 -27.86
CA GLN A 205 -21.06 -25.97 -28.93
C GLN A 205 -22.51 -26.16 -28.49
N ALA A 206 -23.46 -25.56 -29.23
CA ALA A 206 -24.89 -25.71 -29.00
C ALA A 206 -25.37 -25.57 -27.52
N GLY A 207 -24.75 -24.63 -26.79
CA GLY A 207 -25.06 -24.39 -25.36
C GLY A 207 -24.34 -25.29 -24.36
N TYR A 208 -23.44 -26.15 -24.83
CA TYR A 208 -22.60 -27.00 -24.00
C TYR A 208 -21.13 -26.63 -24.15
N TYR A 209 -20.35 -26.90 -23.10
CA TYR A 209 -18.88 -26.78 -23.13
C TYR A 209 -18.26 -28.10 -23.52
N VAL A 210 -17.66 -28.15 -24.71
CA VAL A 210 -16.92 -29.32 -25.15
C VAL A 210 -15.49 -29.22 -24.72
N TRP A 211 -15.11 -30.05 -23.77
CA TRP A 211 -13.77 -30.11 -23.22
C TRP A 211 -12.79 -30.65 -24.28
N LYS A 212 -11.76 -29.88 -24.63
CA LYS A 212 -10.77 -30.23 -25.66
C LYS A 212 -9.51 -30.83 -25.06
N ALA A 213 -8.97 -30.17 -24.04
CA ALA A 213 -7.73 -30.60 -23.41
C ALA A 213 -7.62 -30.15 -21.97
N THR A 214 -6.91 -30.94 -21.18
CA THR A 214 -6.42 -30.55 -19.83
C THR A 214 -4.93 -30.49 -19.90
N LYS A 215 -4.34 -29.36 -19.55
CA LYS A 215 -2.91 -29.10 -19.62
C LYS A 215 -2.38 -28.61 -18.27
N GLU A 216 -1.14 -28.92 -17.98
CA GLU A 216 -0.41 -28.39 -16.85
C GLU A 216 0.44 -27.21 -17.29
N ARG A 217 0.37 -26.11 -16.54
CA ARG A 217 1.22 -24.94 -16.77
C ARG A 217 2.45 -25.02 -15.90
N ARG A 218 3.59 -24.79 -16.53
CA ARG A 218 4.90 -24.64 -15.89
C ARG A 218 5.61 -23.48 -16.57
N TRP A 219 5.42 -22.28 -16.03
CA TRP A 219 5.93 -21.05 -16.63
C TRP A 219 6.90 -20.36 -15.67
N ILE A 220 8.06 -19.97 -16.17
CA ILE A 220 9.02 -19.12 -15.45
C ILE A 220 9.14 -17.83 -16.26
N GLY A 221 8.90 -16.69 -15.61
CA GLY A 221 8.95 -15.39 -16.26
C GLY A 221 8.16 -14.34 -15.51
N PRO A 222 7.71 -13.26 -16.16
CA PRO A 222 6.85 -12.25 -15.55
C PRO A 222 5.52 -12.89 -15.11
N THR A 223 5.22 -12.82 -13.82
CA THR A 223 4.01 -13.38 -13.23
C THR A 223 3.21 -12.36 -12.42
N LYS A 224 3.76 -11.16 -12.24
CA LYS A 224 3.09 -10.07 -11.55
C LYS A 224 3.40 -8.73 -12.21
N ALA A 225 2.37 -7.93 -12.46
CA ALA A 225 2.49 -6.55 -12.91
C ALA A 225 1.42 -5.71 -12.23
N GLU A 226 1.82 -4.63 -11.58
CA GLU A 226 0.90 -3.73 -10.88
C GLU A 226 1.24 -2.27 -11.18
N ILE A 227 0.21 -1.50 -11.46
CA ILE A 227 0.21 -0.04 -11.37
C ILE A 227 -0.85 0.29 -10.33
N SER A 228 -0.43 0.48 -9.09
CA SER A 228 -1.37 0.58 -7.98
C SER A 228 -1.55 2.03 -7.54
N LEU A 229 -2.79 2.45 -7.40
CA LEU A 229 -3.14 3.65 -6.65
C LEU A 229 -3.17 3.30 -5.16
N VAL A 230 -2.35 3.99 -4.37
CA VAL A 230 -2.11 3.66 -2.97
C VAL A 230 -2.58 4.80 -2.09
N TRP A 231 -3.61 4.54 -1.27
CA TRP A 231 -4.15 5.50 -0.31
C TRP A 231 -3.52 5.28 1.06
N LEU A 232 -2.80 6.29 1.53
CA LEU A 232 -2.10 6.26 2.82
C LEU A 232 -3.07 6.51 3.97
N LEU A 233 -3.21 5.51 4.83
CA LEU A 233 -4.06 5.50 6.00
C LEU A 233 -3.21 5.54 7.28
N GLY A 234 -3.83 5.97 8.37
CA GLY A 234 -3.19 5.99 9.67
C GLY A 234 -2.65 7.37 10.09
N ARG A 235 -2.27 7.43 11.36
CA ARG A 235 -1.81 8.67 12.00
C ARG A 235 -0.36 8.96 11.61
N GLY A 236 -0.11 10.17 11.08
CA GLY A 236 1.21 10.59 10.61
C GLY A 236 1.55 10.11 9.19
N ASN A 237 0.73 9.25 8.58
CA ASN A 237 0.96 8.74 7.23
C ASN A 237 0.45 9.73 6.17
N SER A 238 1.25 10.75 5.85
CA SER A 238 0.91 11.73 4.82
C SER A 238 2.16 12.28 4.13
N ASN A 239 2.01 12.68 2.87
CA ASN A 239 3.07 13.24 2.02
C ASN A 239 3.34 14.74 2.26
N ARG A 240 2.74 15.37 3.27
CA ARG A 240 2.80 16.83 3.48
C ARG A 240 4.22 17.37 3.64
N LYS A 241 5.08 16.67 4.40
CA LYS A 241 6.48 17.07 4.61
C LYS A 241 7.32 16.88 3.34
N TRP A 242 7.06 15.82 2.61
CA TRP A 242 7.73 15.48 1.36
C TRP A 242 7.45 16.51 0.26
N LYS A 243 6.19 16.89 0.05
CA LYS A 243 5.80 17.88 -0.96
C LYS A 243 6.48 19.23 -0.71
N ARG A 244 6.49 19.68 0.53
CA ARG A 244 7.16 20.92 0.97
C ARG A 244 8.69 20.88 0.72
N LYS A 245 9.32 19.71 0.91
CA LYS A 245 10.76 19.52 0.63
C LYS A 245 11.07 19.53 -0.85
N LEU A 246 10.17 18.98 -1.69
CA LEU A 246 10.30 19.04 -3.16
C LEU A 246 10.14 20.46 -3.69
N GLU A 247 9.16 21.20 -3.19
CA GLU A 247 8.94 22.61 -3.55
C GLU A 247 10.17 23.46 -3.19
N MET A 248 10.71 23.35 -1.97
CA MET A 248 11.93 24.04 -1.58
C MET A 248 13.16 23.65 -2.41
N LYS A 249 13.29 22.37 -2.83
CA LYS A 249 14.36 21.92 -3.72
C LYS A 249 14.22 22.50 -5.12
N LYS A 250 13.01 22.59 -5.63
CA LYS A 250 12.71 23.18 -6.96
C LYS A 250 13.07 24.66 -6.97
N ASP A 251 12.60 25.41 -5.97
CA ASP A 251 12.89 26.82 -5.83
C ASP A 251 14.39 27.10 -5.71
N SER A 252 15.12 26.26 -4.98
CA SER A 252 16.59 26.39 -4.85
C SER A 252 17.33 26.07 -6.16
N HIS A 253 16.80 25.15 -6.97
CA HIS A 253 17.38 24.79 -8.26
C HIS A 253 17.09 25.87 -9.31
N ASP A 254 15.90 26.44 -9.30
CA ASP A 254 15.50 27.51 -10.22
C ASP A 254 16.28 28.79 -9.92
N ARG A 255 16.51 29.15 -8.64
CA ARG A 255 17.40 30.25 -8.24
C ARG A 255 18.85 30.04 -8.72
N LYS A 256 19.38 28.81 -8.58
CA LYS A 256 20.74 28.50 -9.09
C LYS A 256 20.84 28.60 -10.61
N LYS A 257 19.77 28.29 -11.35
CA LYS A 257 19.72 28.49 -12.82
C LYS A 257 19.64 29.96 -13.21
N GLU A 258 18.97 30.79 -12.44
CA GLU A 258 18.90 32.25 -12.67
C GLU A 258 20.23 32.94 -12.38
N ASP A 259 20.95 32.48 -11.37
CA ASP A 259 22.25 33.01 -10.96
C ASP A 259 23.43 32.46 -11.78
N SER A 260 23.19 31.56 -12.74
CA SER A 260 24.25 31.01 -13.56
C SER A 260 24.89 32.12 -14.44
N PRO A 261 26.24 32.19 -14.50
CA PRO A 261 26.95 33.29 -15.15
C PRO A 261 26.65 33.42 -16.65
N ASP A 262 26.21 32.36 -17.31
CA ASP A 262 25.88 32.38 -18.75
C ASP A 262 24.57 33.14 -19.05
N ARG A 263 23.62 33.16 -18.13
CA ARG A 263 22.38 33.96 -18.29
C ARG A 263 22.62 35.45 -18.00
N LYS A 264 23.50 35.77 -17.04
CA LYS A 264 23.90 37.13 -16.75
C LYS A 264 24.66 37.76 -17.91
N LYS A 265 25.46 36.98 -18.70
CA LYS A 265 26.12 37.44 -19.94
C LYS A 265 25.09 37.68 -21.08
N LYS A 266 24.05 36.87 -21.22
CA LYS A 266 23.03 37.10 -22.27
C LYS A 266 22.17 38.32 -21.99
N LYS A 267 21.80 38.65 -20.74
CA LYS A 267 21.04 39.87 -20.39
C LYS A 267 21.88 41.13 -20.57
N LYS A 268 23.21 41.10 -20.42
CA LYS A 268 24.09 42.25 -20.67
C LYS A 268 24.36 42.52 -22.15
N LYS A 269 24.25 41.52 -23.04
CA LYS A 269 24.40 41.71 -24.49
C LYS A 269 23.13 42.16 -25.22
N GLY A 270 21.95 41.90 -24.65
CA GLY A 270 20.66 42.32 -25.25
C GLY A 270 20.15 43.70 -24.82
N GLY A 271 20.93 44.46 -24.02
CA GLY A 271 20.58 45.84 -23.59
C GLY A 271 21.55 46.88 -24.08
N ALA A 272 22.37 46.57 -25.11
CA ALA A 272 23.32 47.52 -25.70
C ALA A 272 22.99 47.89 -27.16
N ASP A 273 21.83 47.46 -27.68
CA ASP A 273 21.33 47.73 -29.03
C ASP A 273 19.96 48.43 -29.02
N GLU A 274 19.71 49.35 -28.07
CA GLU A 274 18.61 50.33 -28.13
C GLU A 274 19.16 51.74 -27.95
#